data_3c1d3458cf26c29e190845ee7f567184
#
_entry.id   3c1d3458cf26c29e190845ee7f567184
#
_cell.length_a   1.000
_cell.length_b   1.000
_cell.length_c   1.000
_cell.angle_alpha   90.00
_cell.angle_beta   90.00
_cell.angle_gamma   90.00
#
_symmetry.space_group_name_H-M   'P 1'
#
loop_
_entity.id
_entity.type
_entity.pdbx_description
1 polymer ?
#
loop_
_entity_poly.entity_id
_entity_poly.type
_entity_poly.pdbx_seq_one_letter_code
_entity_poly.pdbx_strand_id
1 'polypeptide(L)'
;CAIENISDIDERTWVCNGKYQPSEGIAIECNANHGSHINFNDALAKSCNATFAQIAIELGQDKLTKTAKELGIDSSVVISGAIRCYSGVFDDESNKMSADLLGWTGIGQGNTRIAPVTMLRVVSAIANGGNAPSFNLVQSLANQTGKSLKITLPHNQSSLMSQEVADTMKKKMRYNVTEHYGEYNYKGLNLCAKSGTAQIDDVDAHNIA
;
A
#
# COMPACT_ATOMS: atom_id res chain seq x y z
N CYS A 1 -3.68 -8.25 -2.02
CA CYS A 1 -4.62 -8.72 -3.05
C CYS A 1 -3.93 -9.63 -4.07
N ALA A 2 -2.94 -9.14 -4.86
CA ALA A 2 -2.28 -9.97 -5.88
C ALA A 2 -1.66 -11.26 -5.30
N ILE A 3 -0.89 -11.18 -4.23
CA ILE A 3 -0.27 -12.32 -3.54
C ILE A 3 -1.28 -13.39 -3.11
N GLU A 4 -2.50 -13.00 -2.77
CA GLU A 4 -3.55 -13.91 -2.29
C GLU A 4 -4.40 -14.51 -3.41
N ASN A 5 -4.41 -13.87 -4.57
CA ASN A 5 -5.37 -14.21 -5.62
C ASN A 5 -4.73 -14.69 -6.93
N ILE A 6 -3.42 -14.60 -7.05
CA ILE A 6 -2.65 -15.07 -8.22
C ILE A 6 -1.63 -16.09 -7.71
N SER A 7 -1.94 -17.37 -7.89
CA SER A 7 -1.15 -18.48 -7.31
C SER A 7 0.27 -18.58 -7.86
N ASP A 8 0.48 -18.16 -9.10
CA ASP A 8 1.76 -18.20 -9.82
C ASP A 8 2.45 -16.83 -9.88
N ILE A 9 2.13 -15.92 -8.96
CA ILE A 9 2.57 -14.52 -8.97
C ILE A 9 4.10 -14.34 -9.03
N ASP A 10 4.84 -15.25 -8.42
CA ASP A 10 6.31 -15.19 -8.38
C ASP A 10 6.98 -15.78 -9.64
N GLU A 11 6.23 -16.55 -10.44
CA GLU A 11 6.71 -17.19 -11.67
C GLU A 11 6.34 -16.37 -12.91
N ARG A 12 5.32 -15.53 -12.79
CA ARG A 12 4.78 -14.73 -13.89
C ARG A 12 5.67 -13.57 -14.29
N THR A 13 5.55 -13.21 -15.56
CA THR A 13 6.17 -12.01 -16.12
C THR A 13 5.13 -11.21 -16.90
N TRP A 14 5.35 -9.90 -16.98
CA TRP A 14 4.50 -8.94 -17.69
C TRP A 14 5.31 -8.16 -18.73
N VAL A 15 4.60 -7.52 -19.65
CA VAL A 15 5.21 -6.64 -20.65
C VAL A 15 5.08 -5.19 -20.19
N CYS A 16 6.19 -4.46 -20.21
CA CYS A 16 6.21 -3.02 -19.99
C CYS A 16 7.06 -2.32 -21.05
N ASN A 17 6.43 -1.76 -22.05
CA ASN A 17 7.07 -0.98 -23.13
C ASN A 17 7.04 0.54 -22.82
N GLY A 18 7.11 0.93 -21.54
CA GLY A 18 6.99 2.32 -21.10
C GLY A 18 5.56 2.80 -20.88
N LYS A 19 4.56 2.02 -21.25
CA LYS A 19 3.14 2.28 -21.02
C LYS A 19 2.31 1.02 -21.12
N TYR A 20 1.07 1.10 -20.66
CA TYR A 20 0.03 0.09 -20.88
C TYR A 20 -1.26 0.77 -21.33
N GLN A 21 -1.94 0.21 -22.33
CA GLN A 21 -3.18 0.74 -22.87
C GLN A 21 -4.33 -0.23 -22.57
N PRO A 22 -5.10 -0.01 -21.50
CA PRO A 22 -6.24 -0.84 -21.15
C PRO A 22 -7.40 -0.72 -22.13
N SER A 23 -7.55 0.44 -22.78
CA SER A 23 -8.53 0.69 -23.85
C SER A 23 -7.98 1.65 -24.90
N GLU A 24 -8.73 1.82 -26.01
CA GLU A 24 -8.34 2.72 -27.08
C GLU A 24 -8.31 4.19 -26.61
N GLY A 25 -7.22 4.86 -26.87
CA GLY A 25 -7.03 6.27 -26.53
C GLY A 25 -6.61 6.57 -25.11
N ILE A 26 -6.58 5.58 -24.20
CA ILE A 26 -6.15 5.77 -22.81
C ILE A 26 -4.87 4.99 -22.55
N ALA A 27 -3.83 5.69 -22.13
CA ALA A 27 -2.55 5.09 -21.78
C ALA A 27 -2.20 5.36 -20.31
N ILE A 28 -1.75 4.34 -19.61
CA ILE A 28 -1.13 4.44 -18.30
C ILE A 28 0.37 4.45 -18.54
N GLU A 29 0.97 5.63 -18.40
CA GLU A 29 2.39 5.82 -18.62
C GLU A 29 3.20 5.18 -17.48
N CYS A 30 4.37 4.65 -17.82
CA CYS A 30 5.32 4.12 -16.88
C CYS A 30 6.58 5.01 -16.86
N ASN A 31 7.26 5.07 -15.73
CA ASN A 31 8.48 5.86 -15.56
C ASN A 31 9.65 5.39 -16.47
N ALA A 32 9.59 4.16 -16.98
CA ALA A 32 10.58 3.60 -17.91
C ALA A 32 10.00 2.44 -18.72
N ASN A 33 10.71 2.06 -19.76
CA ASN A 33 10.50 0.77 -20.43
C ASN A 33 11.24 -0.31 -19.62
N HIS A 34 10.49 -1.24 -19.02
CA HIS A 34 11.03 -2.31 -18.19
C HIS A 34 11.19 -3.65 -18.95
N GLY A 35 10.83 -3.66 -20.23
CA GLY A 35 11.02 -4.81 -21.12
C GLY A 35 9.81 -5.75 -21.19
N SER A 36 10.00 -6.86 -21.89
CA SER A 36 8.95 -7.82 -22.20
C SER A 36 8.75 -8.92 -21.15
N HIS A 37 9.60 -9.00 -20.14
CA HIS A 37 9.60 -10.08 -19.15
C HIS A 37 9.96 -9.54 -17.76
N ILE A 38 9.20 -8.56 -17.26
CA ILE A 38 9.39 -8.06 -15.90
C ILE A 38 8.63 -8.96 -14.92
N ASN A 39 9.31 -9.52 -13.92
CA ASN A 39 8.69 -10.31 -12.85
C ASN A 39 8.06 -9.42 -11.77
N PHE A 40 7.30 -10.02 -10.85
CA PHE A 40 6.58 -9.28 -9.82
C PHE A 40 7.51 -8.51 -8.87
N ASN A 41 8.64 -9.09 -8.46
CA ASN A 41 9.59 -8.44 -7.55
C ASN A 41 10.20 -7.20 -8.18
N ASP A 42 10.67 -7.31 -9.40
CA ASP A 42 11.24 -6.19 -10.15
C ASP A 42 10.18 -5.13 -10.48
N ALA A 43 8.95 -5.54 -10.81
CA ALA A 43 7.86 -4.62 -11.05
C ALA A 43 7.53 -3.79 -9.79
N LEU A 44 7.52 -4.43 -8.61
CA LEU A 44 7.33 -3.74 -7.34
C LEU A 44 8.49 -2.78 -7.04
N ALA A 45 9.72 -3.24 -7.17
CA ALA A 45 10.92 -2.47 -6.88
C ALA A 45 11.07 -1.25 -7.79
N LYS A 46 10.83 -1.43 -9.08
CA LYS A 46 10.90 -0.37 -10.10
C LYS A 46 9.64 0.48 -10.20
N SER A 47 8.61 0.21 -9.38
CA SER A 47 7.31 0.90 -9.45
C SER A 47 6.71 0.86 -10.86
N CYS A 48 6.64 -0.32 -11.47
CA CYS A 48 6.16 -0.48 -12.85
C CYS A 48 4.64 -0.29 -12.95
N ASN A 49 4.19 0.87 -13.38
CA ASN A 49 2.76 1.17 -13.57
C ASN A 49 2.10 0.19 -14.55
N ALA A 50 2.75 -0.11 -15.66
CA ALA A 50 2.21 -1.02 -16.67
C ALA A 50 1.89 -2.41 -16.09
N THR A 51 2.76 -2.98 -15.26
CA THR A 51 2.54 -4.28 -14.62
C THR A 51 1.40 -4.22 -13.61
N PHE A 52 1.38 -3.22 -12.72
CA PHE A 52 0.34 -3.14 -11.69
C PHE A 52 -1.03 -2.79 -12.25
N ALA A 53 -1.11 -2.04 -13.35
CA ALA A 53 -2.36 -1.84 -14.09
C ALA A 53 -2.90 -3.16 -14.67
N GLN A 54 -2.04 -3.97 -15.30
CA GLN A 54 -2.41 -5.29 -15.82
C GLN A 54 -2.92 -6.21 -14.70
N ILE A 55 -2.20 -6.27 -13.58
CA ILE A 55 -2.60 -7.06 -12.40
C ILE A 55 -3.95 -6.60 -11.84
N ALA A 56 -4.19 -5.29 -11.74
CA ALA A 56 -5.43 -4.76 -11.21
C ALA A 56 -6.63 -5.10 -12.09
N ILE A 57 -6.47 -5.03 -13.41
CA ILE A 57 -7.50 -5.40 -14.37
C ILE A 57 -7.81 -6.90 -14.30
N GLU A 58 -6.79 -7.75 -14.18
CA GLU A 58 -6.95 -9.20 -14.02
C GLU A 58 -7.68 -9.55 -12.72
N LEU A 59 -7.34 -8.90 -11.61
CA LEU A 59 -7.98 -9.10 -10.31
C LEU A 59 -9.44 -8.66 -10.33
N GLY A 60 -9.73 -7.57 -11.00
CA GLY A 60 -11.07 -6.98 -11.09
C GLY A 60 -11.49 -6.22 -9.84
N GLN A 61 -12.58 -5.47 -9.99
CA GLN A 61 -13.11 -4.56 -8.96
C GLN A 61 -13.41 -5.26 -7.65
N ASP A 62 -14.08 -6.42 -7.68
CA ASP A 62 -14.55 -7.08 -6.46
C ASP A 62 -13.42 -7.46 -5.50
N LYS A 63 -12.31 -8.01 -6.04
CA LYS A 63 -11.16 -8.38 -5.23
C LYS A 63 -10.41 -7.17 -4.70
N LEU A 64 -10.26 -6.13 -5.52
CA LEU A 64 -9.62 -4.88 -5.12
C LEU A 64 -10.42 -4.19 -4.02
N THR A 65 -11.74 -4.05 -4.18
CA THR A 65 -12.65 -3.46 -3.19
C THR A 65 -12.65 -4.25 -1.89
N LYS A 66 -12.71 -5.58 -1.96
CA LYS A 66 -12.61 -6.43 -0.77
C LYS A 66 -11.32 -6.17 -0.01
N THR A 67 -10.19 -6.18 -0.69
CA THR A 67 -8.87 -5.92 -0.07
C THR A 67 -8.80 -4.51 0.51
N ALA A 68 -9.31 -3.50 -0.18
CA ALA A 68 -9.35 -2.13 0.32
C ALA A 68 -10.14 -2.00 1.64
N LYS A 69 -11.28 -2.69 1.75
CA LYS A 69 -12.08 -2.78 2.97
C LYS A 69 -11.34 -3.49 4.10
N GLU A 70 -10.72 -4.63 3.81
CA GLU A 70 -9.94 -5.39 4.81
C GLU A 70 -8.76 -4.59 5.35
N LEU A 71 -8.12 -3.76 4.51
CA LEU A 71 -7.08 -2.83 4.91
C LEU A 71 -7.63 -1.57 5.62
N GLY A 72 -8.94 -1.33 5.58
CA GLY A 72 -9.61 -0.20 6.20
C GLY A 72 -9.37 1.13 5.48
N ILE A 73 -9.18 1.12 4.15
CA ILE A 73 -8.89 2.33 3.37
C ILE A 73 -10.04 3.32 3.44
N ASP A 74 -11.26 2.85 3.37
CA ASP A 74 -12.51 3.62 3.42
C ASP A 74 -13.07 3.84 4.84
N SER A 75 -12.32 3.43 5.85
CA SER A 75 -12.77 3.48 7.24
C SER A 75 -12.05 4.56 8.04
N SER A 76 -12.80 5.26 8.90
CA SER A 76 -12.20 6.20 9.85
C SER A 76 -11.41 5.45 10.93
N VAL A 77 -10.25 5.96 11.31
CA VAL A 77 -9.40 5.37 12.35
C VAL A 77 -9.54 6.17 13.64
N VAL A 78 -9.91 5.49 14.73
CA VAL A 78 -9.87 6.08 16.08
C VAL A 78 -8.41 6.09 16.54
N ILE A 79 -7.90 7.28 16.87
CA ILE A 79 -6.52 7.45 17.34
C ILE A 79 -6.48 7.43 18.88
N SER A 80 -7.39 8.17 19.53
CA SER A 80 -7.46 8.21 21.01
C SER A 80 -8.80 8.79 21.44
N GLY A 81 -9.59 8.05 22.20
CA GLY A 81 -10.89 8.50 22.70
C GLY A 81 -11.83 8.95 21.59
N ALA A 82 -12.18 10.23 21.55
CA ALA A 82 -13.04 10.82 20.53
C ALA A 82 -12.26 11.30 19.27
N ILE A 83 -10.94 11.25 19.28
CA ILE A 83 -10.12 11.73 18.16
C ILE A 83 -10.12 10.67 17.07
N ARG A 84 -10.62 11.07 15.89
CA ARG A 84 -10.68 10.21 14.69
C ARG A 84 -9.97 10.88 13.52
N CYS A 85 -9.31 10.09 12.70
CA CYS A 85 -8.91 10.50 11.37
C CYS A 85 -10.03 10.22 10.38
N TYR A 86 -10.15 11.09 9.38
CA TYR A 86 -11.05 10.85 8.27
C TYR A 86 -10.69 9.57 7.53
N SER A 87 -11.71 8.93 6.97
CA SER A 87 -11.51 7.80 6.06
C SER A 87 -10.78 8.26 4.79
N GLY A 88 -10.07 7.34 4.16
CA GLY A 88 -9.73 7.46 2.76
C GLY A 88 -10.97 7.23 1.88
N VAL A 89 -10.74 7.16 0.60
CA VAL A 89 -11.73 6.78 -0.43
C VAL A 89 -11.09 5.70 -1.28
N PHE A 90 -11.72 4.55 -1.36
CA PHE A 90 -11.48 3.59 -2.41
C PHE A 90 -12.71 3.61 -3.31
N ASP A 91 -12.51 3.69 -4.59
CA ASP A 91 -13.50 4.04 -5.60
C ASP A 91 -14.92 3.50 -5.34
N ASP A 92 -15.94 4.28 -5.74
CA ASP A 92 -17.33 4.06 -5.38
C ASP A 92 -17.88 2.72 -5.92
N GLU A 93 -18.36 1.88 -5.00
CA GLU A 93 -18.99 0.59 -5.31
C GLU A 93 -20.27 0.71 -6.15
N SER A 94 -20.85 1.89 -6.23
CA SER A 94 -22.11 2.13 -6.96
C SER A 94 -21.96 2.00 -8.47
N ASN A 95 -20.73 2.11 -9.00
CA ASN A 95 -20.43 2.06 -10.42
C ASN A 95 -19.43 0.95 -10.76
N LYS A 96 -19.72 0.22 -11.85
CA LYS A 96 -18.76 -0.74 -12.39
C LYS A 96 -17.55 0.02 -12.96
N MET A 97 -16.37 -0.28 -12.43
CA MET A 97 -15.12 0.29 -12.91
C MET A 97 -14.82 -0.16 -14.34
N SER A 98 -14.46 0.78 -15.20
CA SER A 98 -13.87 0.47 -16.51
C SER A 98 -12.47 -0.15 -16.35
N ALA A 99 -11.95 -0.79 -17.40
CA ALA A 99 -10.59 -1.30 -17.40
C ALA A 99 -9.55 -0.19 -17.13
N ASP A 100 -9.79 1.00 -17.63
CA ASP A 100 -8.94 2.17 -17.42
C ASP A 100 -8.91 2.56 -15.95
N LEU A 101 -10.09 2.68 -15.32
CA LEU A 101 -10.20 3.05 -13.91
C LEU A 101 -9.59 1.99 -13.00
N LEU A 102 -9.80 0.69 -13.31
CA LEU A 102 -9.12 -0.40 -12.61
C LEU A 102 -7.60 -0.30 -12.72
N GLY A 103 -7.09 0.00 -13.90
CA GLY A 103 -5.66 0.19 -14.12
C GLY A 103 -5.10 1.36 -13.31
N TRP A 104 -5.77 2.52 -13.31
CA TRP A 104 -5.37 3.68 -12.52
C TRP A 104 -5.47 3.42 -11.01
N THR A 105 -6.53 2.75 -10.56
CA THR A 105 -6.68 2.34 -9.15
C THR A 105 -5.57 1.39 -8.73
N GLY A 106 -5.16 0.46 -9.60
CA GLY A 106 -4.09 -0.51 -9.33
C GLY A 106 -2.72 0.10 -9.11
N ILE A 107 -2.48 1.31 -9.59
CA ILE A 107 -1.25 2.08 -9.35
C ILE A 107 -1.40 3.15 -8.26
N GLY A 108 -2.55 3.18 -7.56
CA GLY A 108 -2.83 4.13 -6.49
C GLY A 108 -3.17 5.54 -6.96
N GLN A 109 -3.67 5.66 -8.20
CA GLN A 109 -4.11 6.91 -8.81
C GLN A 109 -5.64 6.92 -8.99
N GLY A 110 -6.14 7.86 -9.78
CA GLY A 110 -7.58 8.04 -9.99
C GLY A 110 -8.25 8.65 -8.77
N ASN A 111 -9.36 8.06 -8.34
CA ASN A 111 -10.15 8.57 -7.21
C ASN A 111 -9.69 8.02 -5.84
N THR A 112 -8.74 7.09 -5.82
CA THR A 112 -8.26 6.48 -4.57
C THR A 112 -7.52 7.51 -3.71
N ARG A 113 -7.92 7.60 -2.45
CA ARG A 113 -7.28 8.44 -1.42
C ARG A 113 -7.07 7.61 -0.17
N ILE A 114 -5.89 7.63 0.40
CA ILE A 114 -5.57 6.89 1.62
C ILE A 114 -5.18 7.88 2.72
N ALA A 115 -5.82 7.79 3.86
CA ALA A 115 -5.42 8.59 5.01
C ALA A 115 -4.01 8.15 5.49
N PRO A 116 -3.08 9.06 5.82
CA PRO A 116 -1.74 8.71 6.26
C PRO A 116 -1.73 7.74 7.45
N VAL A 117 -2.68 7.85 8.36
CA VAL A 117 -2.81 6.94 9.51
C VAL A 117 -3.22 5.53 9.08
N THR A 118 -4.04 5.39 8.03
CA THR A 118 -4.39 4.08 7.48
C THR A 118 -3.16 3.45 6.81
N MET A 119 -2.38 4.22 6.06
CA MET A 119 -1.13 3.73 5.50
C MET A 119 -0.16 3.29 6.60
N LEU A 120 -0.01 4.06 7.68
CA LEU A 120 0.80 3.67 8.84
C LEU A 120 0.33 2.34 9.45
N ARG A 121 -0.99 2.11 9.55
CA ARG A 121 -1.55 0.83 10.01
C ARG A 121 -1.17 -0.33 9.10
N VAL A 122 -1.29 -0.14 7.79
CA VAL A 122 -0.94 -1.18 6.80
C VAL A 122 0.55 -1.54 6.90
N VAL A 123 1.44 -0.55 6.95
CA VAL A 123 2.88 -0.78 7.09
C VAL A 123 3.20 -1.46 8.43
N SER A 124 2.55 -1.02 9.51
CA SER A 124 2.70 -1.66 10.83
C SER A 124 2.22 -3.11 10.83
N ALA A 125 1.12 -3.41 10.11
CA ALA A 125 0.63 -4.79 9.98
C ALA A 125 1.63 -5.66 9.20
N ILE A 126 2.20 -5.17 8.12
CA ILE A 126 3.26 -5.88 7.37
C ILE A 126 4.43 -6.20 8.30
N ALA A 127 4.88 -5.24 9.10
CA ALA A 127 5.98 -5.44 10.04
C ALA A 127 5.63 -6.42 11.17
N ASN A 128 4.37 -6.48 11.59
CA ASN A 128 3.87 -7.22 12.76
C ASN A 128 3.01 -8.45 12.39
N GLY A 129 3.41 -9.20 11.36
CA GLY A 129 2.77 -10.48 11.00
C GLY A 129 1.29 -10.38 10.66
N GLY A 130 0.87 -9.28 10.02
CA GLY A 130 -0.49 -9.04 9.55
C GLY A 130 -1.38 -8.27 10.53
N ASN A 131 -0.91 -7.97 11.74
CA ASN A 131 -1.70 -7.33 12.79
C ASN A 131 -1.32 -5.86 12.97
N ALA A 132 -2.25 -4.96 12.72
CA ALA A 132 -2.09 -3.54 12.98
C ALA A 132 -2.37 -3.21 14.46
N PRO A 133 -1.45 -2.51 15.15
CA PRO A 133 -1.69 -2.04 16.52
C PRO A 133 -2.70 -0.91 16.55
N SER A 134 -3.32 -0.70 17.71
CA SER A 134 -4.09 0.52 17.99
C SER A 134 -3.15 1.71 18.19
N PHE A 135 -3.61 2.90 17.80
CA PHE A 135 -2.88 4.13 18.05
C PHE A 135 -3.22 4.72 19.43
N ASN A 136 -2.23 5.32 20.07
CA ASN A 136 -2.38 6.09 21.28
C ASN A 136 -1.58 7.37 21.18
N LEU A 137 -2.22 8.52 21.35
CA LEU A 137 -1.55 9.82 21.41
C LEU A 137 -1.06 10.15 22.83
N VAL A 138 -1.69 9.56 23.85
CA VAL A 138 -1.37 9.81 25.24
C VAL A 138 -0.53 8.65 25.77
N GLN A 139 0.73 8.91 26.06
CA GLN A 139 1.64 7.91 26.64
C GLN A 139 1.48 7.81 28.14
N SER A 140 1.33 8.93 28.84
CA SER A 140 1.16 8.99 30.27
C SER A 140 0.43 10.27 30.69
N LEU A 141 -0.19 10.25 31.85
CA LEU A 141 -0.72 11.43 32.54
C LEU A 141 0.09 11.64 33.80
N ALA A 142 0.28 12.90 34.20
CA ALA A 142 0.90 13.26 35.47
C ALA A 142 0.03 14.27 36.20
N ASN A 143 0.07 14.26 37.52
CA ASN A 143 -0.57 15.29 38.34
C ASN A 143 0.30 16.58 38.34
N GLN A 144 -0.18 17.63 39.01
CA GLN A 144 0.52 18.93 39.08
C GLN A 144 1.89 18.84 39.74
N THR A 145 2.18 17.81 40.52
CA THR A 145 3.49 17.58 41.14
C THR A 145 4.42 16.70 40.27
N GLY A 146 4.02 16.36 39.05
CA GLY A 146 4.80 15.54 38.13
C GLY A 146 4.71 14.03 38.39
N LYS A 147 3.91 13.59 39.36
CA LYS A 147 3.71 12.16 39.64
C LYS A 147 2.86 11.53 38.55
N SER A 148 3.39 10.51 37.88
CA SER A 148 2.68 9.77 36.85
C SER A 148 1.45 9.08 37.40
N LEU A 149 0.32 9.23 36.70
CA LEU A 149 -0.90 8.48 36.95
C LEU A 149 -0.88 7.20 36.10
N LYS A 150 -1.21 6.10 36.73
CA LYS A 150 -1.32 4.82 36.01
C LYS A 150 -2.56 4.88 35.12
N ILE A 151 -2.33 4.83 33.82
CA ILE A 151 -3.40 4.68 32.81
C ILE A 151 -3.22 3.37 32.08
N THR A 152 -4.30 2.68 31.82
CA THR A 152 -4.29 1.50 30.96
C THR A 152 -4.69 1.96 29.57
N LEU A 153 -3.75 1.91 28.65
CA LEU A 153 -4.03 2.18 27.22
C LEU A 153 -4.58 0.90 26.58
N PRO A 154 -5.61 1.01 25.77
CA PRO A 154 -6.09 -0.15 25.03
C PRO A 154 -5.00 -0.62 24.04
N HIS A 155 -4.68 -1.91 24.08
CA HIS A 155 -3.78 -2.57 23.15
C HIS A 155 -4.56 -3.52 22.23
N ASN A 156 -5.52 -2.97 21.52
CA ASN A 156 -6.27 -3.75 20.56
C ASN A 156 -5.45 -3.89 19.28
N GLN A 157 -5.42 -5.09 18.73
CA GLN A 157 -4.85 -5.36 17.41
C GLN A 157 -6.00 -5.71 16.45
N SER A 158 -5.86 -5.28 15.20
CA SER A 158 -6.75 -5.66 14.11
C SER A 158 -5.97 -6.44 13.09
N SER A 159 -6.40 -7.65 12.76
CA SER A 159 -5.81 -8.38 11.64
C SER A 159 -6.22 -7.73 10.33
N LEU A 160 -5.26 -7.29 9.54
CA LEU A 160 -5.48 -6.69 8.22
C LEU A 160 -5.12 -7.65 7.08
N MET A 161 -4.28 -8.63 7.35
CA MET A 161 -3.85 -9.64 6.40
C MET A 161 -3.32 -10.88 7.14
N SER A 162 -3.16 -11.99 6.45
CA SER A 162 -2.54 -13.18 7.02
C SER A 162 -1.04 -12.94 7.31
N GLN A 163 -0.48 -13.71 8.24
CA GLN A 163 0.96 -13.67 8.51
C GLN A 163 1.78 -14.01 7.25
N GLU A 164 1.33 -14.97 6.46
CA GLU A 164 1.99 -15.38 5.22
C GLU A 164 2.09 -14.22 4.22
N VAL A 165 1.00 -13.47 4.04
CA VAL A 165 0.98 -12.29 3.17
C VAL A 165 1.89 -11.20 3.70
N ALA A 166 1.87 -10.94 5.01
CA ALA A 166 2.74 -9.96 5.66
C ALA A 166 4.23 -10.31 5.49
N ASP A 167 4.60 -11.57 5.72
CA ASP A 167 5.98 -12.04 5.57
C ASP A 167 6.44 -12.00 4.10
N THR A 168 5.56 -12.32 3.17
CA THR A 168 5.83 -12.21 1.72
C THR A 168 6.04 -10.76 1.33
N MET A 169 5.16 -9.84 1.75
CA MET A 169 5.33 -8.40 1.49
C MET A 169 6.62 -7.86 2.09
N LYS A 170 6.96 -8.26 3.31
CA LYS A 170 8.21 -7.86 3.96
C LYS A 170 9.44 -8.29 3.16
N LYS A 171 9.45 -9.54 2.67
CA LYS A 171 10.54 -10.05 1.80
C LYS A 171 10.64 -9.24 0.51
N LYS A 172 9.51 -8.92 -0.13
CA LYS A 172 9.49 -8.14 -1.37
C LYS A 172 9.91 -6.68 -1.13
N MET A 173 9.49 -6.08 -0.04
CA MET A 173 9.95 -4.73 0.34
C MET A 173 11.44 -4.71 0.74
N ARG A 174 11.97 -5.80 1.30
CA ARG A 174 13.40 -5.95 1.53
C ARG A 174 14.18 -6.05 0.22
N TYR A 175 13.67 -6.83 -0.72
CA TYR A 175 14.23 -6.93 -2.08
C TYR A 175 14.35 -5.55 -2.76
N ASN A 176 13.33 -4.69 -2.61
CA ASN A 176 13.39 -3.33 -3.16
C ASN A 176 14.63 -2.57 -2.65
N VAL A 177 14.95 -2.71 -1.36
CA VAL A 177 16.08 -1.99 -0.74
C VAL A 177 17.41 -2.59 -1.17
N THR A 178 17.55 -3.92 -1.15
CA THR A 178 18.82 -4.58 -1.49
C THR A 178 19.18 -4.45 -2.96
N GLU A 179 18.21 -4.62 -3.85
CA GLU A 179 18.48 -4.71 -5.29
C GLU A 179 18.29 -3.39 -6.04
N HIS A 180 17.48 -2.44 -5.50
CA HIS A 180 17.12 -1.24 -6.27
C HIS A 180 17.38 0.09 -5.55
N TYR A 181 17.17 0.19 -4.23
CA TYR A 181 17.34 1.48 -3.54
C TYR A 181 18.75 1.68 -3.01
N GLY A 182 19.56 0.62 -2.96
CA GLY A 182 20.94 0.65 -2.49
C GLY A 182 21.03 0.56 -0.97
N GLU A 183 21.20 -0.64 -0.44
CA GLU A 183 21.33 -0.91 0.99
C GLU A 183 22.46 -0.11 1.66
N TYR A 184 23.51 0.25 0.89
CA TYR A 184 24.63 1.04 1.39
C TYR A 184 24.21 2.43 1.91
N ASN A 185 23.06 2.95 1.43
CA ASN A 185 22.49 4.21 1.93
C ASN A 185 21.88 4.09 3.33
N TYR A 186 21.60 2.87 3.79
CA TYR A 186 20.83 2.56 4.99
C TYR A 186 21.59 1.61 5.93
N LYS A 187 22.91 1.80 6.05
CA LYS A 187 23.80 0.92 6.83
C LYS A 187 23.29 0.73 8.26
N GLY A 188 23.23 -0.54 8.68
CA GLY A 188 22.78 -0.91 10.02
C GLY A 188 21.26 -0.94 10.22
N LEU A 189 20.47 -0.58 9.19
CA LEU A 189 19.02 -0.71 9.18
C LEU A 189 18.63 -1.86 8.26
N ASN A 190 17.97 -2.87 8.78
CA ASN A 190 17.34 -3.91 7.96
C ASN A 190 16.04 -3.34 7.35
N LEU A 191 16.18 -2.29 6.55
CA LEU A 191 15.05 -1.55 6.00
C LEU A 191 14.28 -2.39 4.99
N CYS A 192 12.95 -2.36 5.09
CA CYS A 192 12.01 -2.85 4.10
C CYS A 192 11.19 -1.63 3.65
N ALA A 193 11.20 -1.31 2.36
CA ALA A 193 10.56 -0.08 1.90
C ALA A 193 9.91 -0.20 0.52
N LYS A 194 8.93 0.68 0.26
CA LYS A 194 8.38 0.94 -1.06
C LYS A 194 8.18 2.44 -1.23
N SER A 195 8.82 3.02 -2.23
CA SER A 195 8.61 4.42 -2.62
C SER A 195 7.27 4.61 -3.31
N GLY A 196 6.68 5.78 -3.19
CA GLY A 196 5.52 6.21 -3.95
C GLY A 196 5.73 7.59 -4.55
N THR A 197 5.22 7.80 -5.74
CA THR A 197 5.14 9.09 -6.42
C THR A 197 3.72 9.24 -6.94
N ALA A 198 3.02 10.28 -6.54
CA ALA A 198 1.66 10.57 -7.01
C ALA A 198 1.67 11.88 -7.78
N GLN A 199 0.93 11.93 -8.88
CA GLN A 199 0.68 13.16 -9.61
C GLN A 199 -0.55 13.84 -9.03
N ILE A 200 -0.40 15.10 -8.64
CA ILE A 200 -1.48 15.96 -8.15
C ILE A 200 -1.38 17.28 -8.91
N ASP A 201 -2.34 17.57 -9.77
CA ASP A 201 -2.43 18.83 -10.53
C ASP A 201 -1.09 19.27 -11.16
N ASP A 202 -0.52 18.43 -12.01
CA ASP A 202 0.77 18.64 -12.70
C ASP A 202 2.01 18.73 -11.78
N VAL A 203 1.88 18.41 -10.49
CA VAL A 203 2.99 18.38 -9.53
C VAL A 203 3.20 16.96 -9.00
N ASP A 204 4.43 16.48 -9.04
CA ASP A 204 4.78 15.19 -8.44
C ASP A 204 4.92 15.33 -6.91
N ALA A 205 4.14 14.53 -6.18
CA ALA A 205 4.28 14.37 -4.75
C ALA A 205 4.95 13.03 -4.42
N HIS A 206 6.00 13.05 -3.61
CA HIS A 206 6.78 11.87 -3.25
C HIS A 206 6.48 11.40 -1.84
N ASN A 207 6.35 10.09 -1.67
CA ASN A 207 6.21 9.45 -0.37
C ASN A 207 7.03 8.15 -0.31
N ILE A 208 7.54 7.82 0.87
CA ILE A 208 8.26 6.57 1.15
C ILE A 208 7.62 5.93 2.37
N ALA A 209 7.20 4.67 2.26
CA ALA A 209 6.64 3.88 3.34
C ALA A 209 7.43 2.59 3.56
#